data_8bdd0ce991c22c23b9f44d96a8d44bf9
#
_entry.id   8bdd0ce991c22c23b9f44d96a8d44bf9
#
_cell.length_a   1.000
_cell.length_b   1.000
_cell.length_c   1.000
_cell.angle_alpha   90.00
_cell.angle_beta   90.00
_cell.angle_gamma   90.00
#
_symmetry.space_group_name_H-M   'P 1'
#
loop_
_entity.id
_entity.type
_entity.pdbx_description
1 polymer ?
#
loop_
_entity_poly.entity_id
_entity_poly.type
_entity_poly.pdbx_seq_one_letter_code
_entity_poly.pdbx_strand_id
1 'polypeptide(L)'
;MVAIEKAGVPAVAIAARSFARAWQSCVDGWGQPSASFVTIPHATTGQQAGFIHRMVDEQIDEIIQRLTEIPAPAATARGSKHGSNSTELFDIEMDETPEGLDAVNRFLAHRDWSDGIPVIPPTPAAVERMMKATKRPPQDVLMVMEPGFGLATVEKIAINAVMAGCRPEQFPVLLAAIDCLAKPEMNHRDMQVSGHTEAPIILVNGPIAKKAGINFGTTAMGPGVINSANTAIGRALRLCLINIGYCNAGAGDPNFVGLPTKFGMCIAENEEVSPW
;
A
#
# COMPACT_ATOMS: atom_id res chain seq x y z
N MET A 1 11.09 19.27 1.03
CA MET A 1 12.49 19.09 0.63
C MET A 1 12.66 18.92 -0.86
N VAL A 2 12.13 17.88 -1.53
CA VAL A 2 12.30 17.68 -2.99
C VAL A 2 11.95 18.91 -3.84
N ALA A 3 10.86 19.63 -3.50
CA ALA A 3 10.49 20.87 -4.20
C ALA A 3 11.49 22.00 -3.98
N ILE A 4 12.12 22.07 -2.82
CA ILE A 4 13.15 23.05 -2.47
C ILE A 4 14.43 22.78 -3.26
N GLU A 5 14.86 21.53 -3.32
CA GLU A 5 16.04 21.15 -4.12
C GLU A 5 15.83 21.33 -5.62
N LYS A 6 14.63 21.04 -6.14
CA LYS A 6 14.26 21.37 -7.53
C LYS A 6 14.30 22.86 -7.82
N ALA A 7 14.13 23.71 -6.81
CA ALA A 7 14.29 25.17 -6.93
C ALA A 7 15.76 25.63 -6.80
N GLY A 8 16.71 24.71 -6.69
CA GLY A 8 18.14 25.01 -6.59
C GLY A 8 18.62 25.38 -5.17
N VAL A 9 17.82 25.12 -4.15
CA VAL A 9 18.19 25.40 -2.76
C VAL A 9 18.59 24.09 -2.09
N PRO A 10 19.83 23.95 -1.57
CA PRO A 10 20.23 22.75 -0.83
C PRO A 10 19.30 22.51 0.37
N ALA A 11 18.87 21.25 0.53
CA ALA A 11 18.02 20.86 1.62
C ALA A 11 18.39 19.48 2.14
N VAL A 12 18.33 19.29 3.45
CA VAL A 12 18.52 18.00 4.10
C VAL A 12 17.35 17.73 5.05
N ALA A 13 16.81 16.53 5.03
CA ALA A 13 15.83 16.11 6.00
C ALA A 13 16.51 15.41 7.18
N ILE A 14 15.95 15.59 8.36
CA ILE A 14 16.36 14.83 9.56
C ILE A 14 15.20 13.91 9.92
N ALA A 15 15.46 12.61 9.96
CA ALA A 15 14.45 11.60 10.23
C ALA A 15 14.93 10.60 11.28
N ALA A 16 14.03 10.09 12.11
CA ALA A 16 14.38 8.95 12.95
C ALA A 16 14.70 7.73 12.08
N ARG A 17 15.65 6.90 12.54
CA ARG A 17 16.13 5.71 11.81
C ARG A 17 14.99 4.78 11.38
N SER A 18 13.94 4.68 12.19
CA SER A 18 12.74 3.89 11.88
C SER A 18 12.02 4.34 10.59
N PHE A 19 12.17 5.61 10.19
CA PHE A 19 11.56 6.16 8.98
C PHE A 19 12.46 6.15 7.74
N ALA A 20 13.71 5.67 7.86
CA ALA A 20 14.67 5.74 6.76
C ALA A 20 14.19 5.00 5.49
N ARG A 21 13.58 3.82 5.65
CA ARG A 21 13.02 3.06 4.52
C ARG A 21 11.83 3.77 3.87
N ALA A 22 10.91 4.30 4.68
CA ALA A 22 9.76 5.06 4.18
C ALA A 22 10.22 6.31 3.43
N TRP A 23 11.22 7.02 3.99
CA TRP A 23 11.85 8.15 3.32
C TRP A 23 12.40 7.76 1.94
N GLN A 24 13.22 6.70 1.87
CA GLN A 24 13.82 6.27 0.61
C GLN A 24 12.75 5.92 -0.44
N SER A 25 11.71 5.21 -0.05
CA SER A 25 10.58 4.89 -0.95
C SER A 25 9.91 6.14 -1.50
N CYS A 26 9.68 7.14 -0.65
CA CYS A 26 9.07 8.39 -1.07
C CYS A 26 9.96 9.16 -2.06
N VAL A 27 11.26 9.31 -1.79
CA VAL A 27 12.16 10.06 -2.68
C VAL A 27 12.40 9.34 -4.00
N ASP A 28 12.43 8.03 -4.00
CA ASP A 28 12.49 7.20 -5.21
C ASP A 28 11.23 7.40 -6.06
N GLY A 29 10.04 7.37 -5.43
CA GLY A 29 8.76 7.63 -6.08
C GLY A 29 8.65 9.04 -6.66
N TRP A 30 9.31 10.03 -6.04
CA TRP A 30 9.38 11.41 -6.53
C TRP A 30 10.46 11.62 -7.61
N GLY A 31 11.20 10.57 -7.98
CA GLY A 31 12.29 10.63 -8.94
C GLY A 31 13.50 11.44 -8.46
N GLN A 32 13.73 11.43 -7.16
CA GLN A 32 14.83 12.13 -6.49
C GLN A 32 15.57 11.19 -5.52
N PRO A 33 16.14 10.07 -6.01
CA PRO A 33 16.78 9.07 -5.15
C PRO A 33 18.03 9.60 -4.41
N SER A 34 18.57 10.72 -4.88
CA SER A 34 19.70 11.43 -4.26
C SER A 34 19.30 12.45 -3.21
N ALA A 35 17.99 12.61 -2.96
CA ALA A 35 17.53 13.57 -1.96
C ALA A 35 18.12 13.24 -0.57
N SER A 36 18.82 14.23 0.00
CA SER A 36 19.63 14.04 1.19
C SER A 36 18.81 13.91 2.46
N PHE A 37 19.09 12.90 3.27
CA PHE A 37 18.59 12.85 4.64
C PHE A 37 19.62 12.32 5.61
N VAL A 38 19.50 12.74 6.86
CA VAL A 38 20.31 12.29 7.98
C VAL A 38 19.44 11.57 8.98
N THR A 39 19.90 10.46 9.51
CA THR A 39 19.12 9.69 10.47
C THR A 39 19.58 9.95 11.89
N ILE A 40 18.61 10.24 12.79
CA ILE A 40 18.83 10.24 14.23
C ILE A 40 18.36 8.90 14.83
N PRO A 41 18.98 8.44 15.95
CA PRO A 41 18.73 7.10 16.52
C PRO A 41 17.28 6.88 16.95
N HIS A 42 16.63 7.92 17.48
CA HIS A 42 15.31 7.85 18.09
C HIS A 42 14.40 8.97 17.59
N ALA A 43 13.07 8.75 17.71
CA ALA A 43 12.10 9.81 17.49
C ALA A 43 12.26 10.92 18.54
N THR A 44 11.96 12.16 18.14
CA THR A 44 12.05 13.33 19.03
C THR A 44 10.84 13.48 19.94
N THR A 45 9.70 12.90 19.57
CA THR A 45 8.46 12.95 20.32
C THR A 45 8.63 12.34 21.72
N GLY A 46 8.24 13.06 22.75
CA GLY A 46 8.32 12.62 24.15
C GLY A 46 9.73 12.64 24.78
N GLN A 47 10.74 13.10 24.04
CA GLN A 47 12.10 13.22 24.55
C GLN A 47 12.36 14.58 25.19
N GLN A 48 13.27 14.62 26.17
CA GLN A 48 13.71 15.88 26.78
C GLN A 48 14.58 16.69 25.79
N ALA A 49 14.45 18.02 25.84
CA ALA A 49 15.17 18.92 24.93
C ALA A 49 16.69 18.67 24.91
N GLY A 50 17.34 18.48 26.05
CA GLY A 50 18.78 18.19 26.12
C GLY A 50 19.19 16.87 25.48
N PHE A 51 18.29 15.88 25.41
CA PHE A 51 18.53 14.65 24.68
C PHE A 51 18.42 14.88 23.18
N ILE A 52 17.42 15.65 22.76
CA ILE A 52 17.22 16.00 21.33
C ILE A 52 18.44 16.80 20.81
N HIS A 53 18.90 17.80 21.59
CA HIS A 53 20.07 18.59 21.20
C HIS A 53 21.29 17.72 20.97
N ARG A 54 21.61 16.81 21.91
CA ARG A 54 22.75 15.90 21.73
C ARG A 54 22.63 15.03 20.46
N MET A 55 21.44 14.48 20.20
CA MET A 55 21.23 13.66 18.98
C MET A 55 21.45 14.46 17.70
N VAL A 56 21.09 15.74 17.69
CA VAL A 56 21.30 16.63 16.53
C VAL A 56 22.76 17.05 16.45
N ASP A 57 23.38 17.42 17.58
CA ASP A 57 24.78 17.82 17.64
C ASP A 57 25.71 16.71 17.15
N GLU A 58 25.42 15.44 17.46
CA GLU A 58 26.15 14.29 16.96
C GLU A 58 26.07 14.11 15.43
N GLN A 59 25.07 14.71 14.77
CA GLN A 59 24.86 14.63 13.34
C GLN A 59 25.20 15.94 12.60
N ILE A 60 25.63 16.99 13.29
CA ILE A 60 25.77 18.32 12.71
C ILE A 60 26.77 18.35 11.56
N ASP A 61 27.87 17.62 11.67
CA ASP A 61 28.90 17.56 10.63
C ASP A 61 28.34 16.89 9.35
N GLU A 62 27.59 15.80 9.50
CA GLU A 62 26.93 15.13 8.36
C GLU A 62 25.86 16.05 7.73
N ILE A 63 25.10 16.79 8.53
CA ILE A 63 24.13 17.77 8.04
C ILE A 63 24.82 18.85 7.22
N ILE A 64 25.92 19.43 7.73
CA ILE A 64 26.69 20.46 7.02
C ILE A 64 27.28 19.89 5.73
N GLN A 65 27.87 18.71 5.78
CA GLN A 65 28.42 18.03 4.60
C GLN A 65 27.36 17.89 3.51
N ARG A 66 26.18 17.35 3.84
CA ARG A 66 25.10 17.14 2.87
C ARG A 66 24.46 18.41 2.34
N LEU A 67 24.59 19.52 3.05
CA LEU A 67 24.13 20.84 2.58
C LEU A 67 25.17 21.54 1.67
N THR A 68 26.45 21.19 1.79
CA THR A 68 27.54 21.88 1.11
C THR A 68 28.15 21.08 -0.04
N GLU A 69 28.06 19.75 0.01
CA GLU A 69 28.52 18.89 -1.05
C GLU A 69 27.43 18.77 -2.14
N ILE A 70 27.80 19.05 -3.40
CA ILE A 70 26.92 18.75 -4.52
C ILE A 70 26.87 17.21 -4.64
N PRO A 71 25.71 16.56 -4.46
CA PRO A 71 25.63 15.11 -4.61
C PRO A 71 26.12 14.77 -6.03
N ALA A 72 27.04 13.81 -6.13
CA ALA A 72 27.37 13.24 -7.43
C ALA A 72 26.08 12.80 -8.11
N PRO A 73 25.91 13.07 -9.44
CA PRO A 73 24.72 12.63 -10.14
C PRO A 73 24.54 11.14 -9.87
N ALA A 74 23.47 10.79 -9.21
CA ALA A 74 23.18 9.40 -8.88
C ALA A 74 23.29 8.60 -10.18
N ALA A 75 24.19 7.62 -10.20
CA ALA A 75 24.27 6.66 -11.29
C ALA A 75 22.84 6.24 -11.55
N THR A 76 22.32 6.58 -12.73
CA THR A 76 20.92 6.50 -13.16
C THR A 76 20.16 5.48 -12.34
N ALA A 77 19.41 5.97 -11.34
CA ALA A 77 18.61 5.13 -10.51
C ALA A 77 17.84 4.22 -11.46
N ARG A 78 17.94 2.93 -11.24
CA ARG A 78 17.11 1.96 -11.96
C ARG A 78 15.71 2.53 -11.87
N GLY A 79 15.23 3.05 -13.03
CA GLY A 79 14.01 3.83 -13.07
C GLY A 79 12.97 3.15 -12.23
N SER A 80 12.34 3.90 -11.36
CA SER A 80 11.32 3.40 -10.46
C SER A 80 10.40 2.49 -11.26
N LYS A 81 10.49 1.17 -11.04
CA LYS A 81 9.62 0.19 -11.71
C LYS A 81 8.14 0.43 -11.39
N HIS A 82 7.88 1.36 -10.48
CA HIS A 82 6.56 1.67 -9.97
C HIS A 82 5.67 2.49 -10.92
N GLY A 83 6.25 3.22 -11.89
CA GLY A 83 5.49 3.98 -12.88
C GLY A 83 5.20 3.24 -14.19
N SER A 84 5.59 1.97 -14.32
CA SER A 84 5.32 1.20 -15.54
C SER A 84 3.85 0.79 -15.61
N ASN A 85 3.20 1.11 -16.74
CA ASN A 85 1.88 0.57 -17.06
C ASN A 85 1.92 -0.90 -17.52
N SER A 86 3.11 -1.49 -17.67
CA SER A 86 3.26 -2.87 -18.10
C SER A 86 3.06 -3.82 -16.93
N THR A 87 2.29 -4.87 -17.14
CA THR A 87 2.20 -6.03 -16.25
C THR A 87 3.22 -7.04 -16.74
N GLU A 88 4.26 -7.28 -15.95
CA GLU A 88 5.26 -8.31 -16.23
C GLU A 88 4.71 -9.66 -15.80
N LEU A 89 4.82 -10.67 -16.67
CA LEU A 89 4.45 -12.06 -16.36
C LEU A 89 5.68 -12.81 -15.89
N PHE A 90 5.50 -13.62 -14.86
CA PHE A 90 6.52 -14.52 -14.34
C PHE A 90 6.06 -15.96 -14.52
N ASP A 91 6.88 -16.78 -15.16
CA ASP A 91 6.67 -18.21 -15.20
C ASP A 91 7.20 -18.82 -13.91
N ILE A 92 6.30 -19.36 -13.10
CA ILE A 92 6.63 -20.07 -11.88
C ILE A 92 6.19 -21.51 -12.07
N GLU A 93 7.14 -22.43 -12.11
CA GLU A 93 6.82 -23.86 -12.12
C GLU A 93 6.12 -24.22 -10.81
N MET A 94 4.90 -24.68 -10.92
CA MET A 94 4.09 -25.12 -9.82
C MET A 94 3.40 -26.43 -10.20
N ASP A 95 3.62 -27.47 -9.41
CA ASP A 95 2.77 -28.65 -9.45
C ASP A 95 1.49 -28.43 -8.62
N GLU A 96 0.52 -29.32 -8.80
CA GLU A 96 -0.77 -29.26 -8.07
C GLU A 96 -0.66 -29.79 -6.63
N THR A 97 0.53 -29.69 -6.02
CA THR A 97 0.79 -30.11 -4.65
C THR A 97 0.77 -28.93 -3.69
N PRO A 98 0.60 -29.18 -2.37
CA PRO A 98 0.75 -28.14 -1.36
C PRO A 98 2.11 -27.44 -1.42
N GLU A 99 3.17 -28.17 -1.75
CA GLU A 99 4.54 -27.67 -1.88
C GLU A 99 4.68 -26.70 -3.04
N GLY A 100 3.99 -26.95 -4.17
CA GLY A 100 3.94 -26.04 -5.32
C GLY A 100 3.27 -24.72 -4.97
N LEU A 101 2.15 -24.76 -4.27
CA LEU A 101 1.47 -23.53 -3.78
C LEU A 101 2.35 -22.75 -2.81
N ASP A 102 3.05 -23.44 -1.90
CA ASP A 102 3.97 -22.82 -0.97
C ASP A 102 5.17 -22.17 -1.68
N ALA A 103 5.67 -22.77 -2.75
CA ALA A 103 6.73 -22.19 -3.59
C ALA A 103 6.30 -20.84 -4.20
N VAL A 104 5.06 -20.75 -4.72
CA VAL A 104 4.51 -19.50 -5.25
C VAL A 104 4.39 -18.45 -4.14
N ASN A 105 3.87 -18.83 -2.99
CA ASN A 105 3.72 -17.90 -1.85
C ASN A 105 5.08 -17.40 -1.34
N ARG A 106 6.09 -18.26 -1.26
CA ARG A 106 7.47 -17.85 -0.95
C ARG A 106 8.04 -16.90 -2.00
N PHE A 107 7.83 -17.18 -3.29
CA PHE A 107 8.27 -16.30 -4.39
C PHE A 107 7.70 -14.88 -4.26
N LEU A 108 6.40 -14.76 -3.95
CA LEU A 108 5.74 -13.47 -3.75
C LEU A 108 6.20 -12.77 -2.48
N ALA A 109 6.34 -13.50 -1.37
CA ALA A 109 6.81 -12.97 -0.10
C ALA A 109 8.26 -12.42 -0.20
N HIS A 110 9.17 -13.10 -0.89
CA HIS A 110 10.54 -12.62 -1.11
C HIS A 110 10.63 -11.31 -1.93
N ARG A 111 9.54 -10.93 -2.59
CA ARG A 111 9.43 -9.69 -3.37
C ARG A 111 8.61 -8.61 -2.66
N ASP A 112 8.20 -8.86 -1.42
CA ASP A 112 7.27 -8.00 -0.70
C ASP A 112 5.92 -7.79 -1.43
N TRP A 113 5.47 -8.81 -2.21
CA TRP A 113 4.21 -8.78 -2.95
C TRP A 113 3.08 -9.52 -2.25
N SER A 114 3.19 -9.68 -0.96
CA SER A 114 2.20 -10.37 -0.11
C SER A 114 2.05 -9.61 1.21
N ASP A 115 0.91 -9.81 1.85
CA ASP A 115 0.63 -9.36 3.22
C ASP A 115 1.11 -10.36 4.29
N GLY A 116 1.88 -11.38 3.90
CA GLY A 116 2.37 -12.45 4.79
C GLY A 116 1.39 -13.60 4.98
N ILE A 117 0.18 -13.51 4.43
CA ILE A 117 -0.82 -14.58 4.44
C ILE A 117 -0.85 -15.25 3.06
N PRO A 118 -1.03 -16.57 2.93
CA PRO A 118 -1.10 -17.24 1.65
C PRO A 118 -2.09 -16.57 0.70
N VAL A 119 -1.68 -16.38 -0.55
CA VAL A 119 -2.49 -15.76 -1.61
C VAL A 119 -2.86 -16.77 -2.68
N ILE A 120 -3.94 -16.50 -3.39
CA ILE A 120 -4.30 -17.24 -4.58
C ILE A 120 -3.41 -16.74 -5.75
N PRO A 121 -2.72 -17.63 -6.47
CA PRO A 121 -1.90 -17.23 -7.60
C PRO A 121 -2.73 -16.47 -8.66
N PRO A 122 -2.33 -15.24 -9.03
CA PRO A 122 -3.06 -14.43 -10.01
C PRO A 122 -2.71 -14.84 -11.43
N THR A 123 -3.15 -16.05 -11.83
CA THR A 123 -2.96 -16.54 -13.19
C THR A 123 -3.70 -15.66 -14.20
N PRO A 124 -3.22 -15.55 -15.46
CA PRO A 124 -3.90 -14.78 -16.51
C PRO A 124 -5.38 -15.13 -16.65
N ALA A 125 -5.73 -16.42 -16.59
CA ALA A 125 -7.12 -16.87 -16.66
C ALA A 125 -7.97 -16.42 -15.47
N ALA A 126 -7.39 -16.37 -14.26
CA ALA A 126 -8.08 -15.89 -13.07
C ALA A 126 -8.32 -14.38 -13.13
N VAL A 127 -7.32 -13.61 -13.58
CA VAL A 127 -7.41 -12.17 -13.77
C VAL A 127 -8.42 -11.82 -14.87
N GLU A 128 -8.40 -12.51 -16.02
CA GLU A 128 -9.39 -12.33 -17.08
C GLU A 128 -10.82 -12.58 -16.58
N ARG A 129 -11.02 -13.63 -15.80
CA ARG A 129 -12.33 -13.92 -15.18
C ARG A 129 -12.79 -12.80 -14.26
N MET A 130 -11.88 -12.21 -13.46
CA MET A 130 -12.16 -11.07 -12.60
C MET A 130 -12.54 -9.84 -13.43
N MET A 131 -11.80 -9.55 -14.50
CA MET A 131 -12.02 -8.42 -15.40
C MET A 131 -13.39 -8.44 -16.08
N LYS A 132 -14.02 -9.62 -16.28
CA LYS A 132 -15.39 -9.72 -16.84
C LYS A 132 -16.45 -9.07 -15.96
N ALA A 133 -16.16 -8.76 -14.69
CA ALA A 133 -17.09 -8.10 -13.77
C ALA A 133 -17.13 -6.57 -13.91
N THR A 134 -16.32 -5.99 -14.78
CA THR A 134 -16.30 -4.55 -15.07
C THR A 134 -16.29 -4.26 -16.56
N LYS A 135 -16.76 -3.06 -16.91
CA LYS A 135 -16.64 -2.53 -18.29
C LYS A 135 -15.44 -1.60 -18.47
N ARG A 136 -14.72 -1.31 -17.38
CA ARG A 136 -13.54 -0.44 -17.44
C ARG A 136 -12.41 -1.16 -18.18
N PRO A 137 -11.66 -0.46 -19.04
CA PRO A 137 -10.49 -1.03 -19.72
C PRO A 137 -9.42 -1.48 -18.70
N PRO A 138 -8.62 -2.50 -19.00
CA PRO A 138 -7.55 -2.98 -18.11
C PRO A 138 -6.56 -1.89 -17.70
N GLN A 139 -6.24 -0.98 -18.62
CA GLN A 139 -5.26 0.10 -18.44
C GLN A 139 -5.86 1.41 -17.88
N ASP A 140 -7.16 1.44 -17.59
CA ASP A 140 -7.80 2.58 -16.94
C ASP A 140 -7.18 2.80 -15.55
N VAL A 141 -6.67 4.00 -15.30
CA VAL A 141 -5.98 4.37 -14.05
C VAL A 141 -6.96 5.07 -13.12
N LEU A 142 -7.29 4.45 -12.00
CA LEU A 142 -8.18 5.01 -11.00
C LEU A 142 -7.48 6.07 -10.15
N MET A 143 -6.22 5.82 -9.80
CA MET A 143 -5.42 6.77 -9.02
C MET A 143 -3.93 6.47 -9.13
N VAL A 144 -3.11 7.45 -8.74
CA VAL A 144 -1.71 7.26 -8.39
C VAL A 144 -1.66 6.95 -6.88
N MET A 145 -1.22 5.76 -6.52
CA MET A 145 -1.27 5.27 -5.14
C MET A 145 0.05 5.58 -4.42
N GLU A 146 -0.01 6.47 -3.46
CA GLU A 146 1.12 6.84 -2.61
C GLU A 146 1.29 5.86 -1.44
N PRO A 147 2.49 5.78 -0.82
CA PRO A 147 3.69 6.60 -1.04
C PRO A 147 4.58 6.16 -2.20
N GLY A 148 4.35 4.99 -2.82
CA GLY A 148 5.18 4.46 -3.90
C GLY A 148 4.86 5.00 -5.29
N PHE A 149 3.82 5.81 -5.44
CA PHE A 149 3.38 6.42 -6.71
C PHE A 149 3.06 5.43 -7.83
N GLY A 150 2.66 4.20 -7.47
CA GLY A 150 2.21 3.22 -8.43
C GLY A 150 0.89 3.60 -9.09
N LEU A 151 0.77 3.32 -10.39
CA LEU A 151 -0.49 3.51 -11.11
C LEU A 151 -1.46 2.38 -10.79
N ALA A 152 -2.57 2.69 -10.11
CA ALA A 152 -3.63 1.75 -9.81
C ALA A 152 -4.52 1.55 -11.05
N THR A 153 -4.06 0.70 -11.97
CA THR A 153 -4.86 0.30 -13.13
C THR A 153 -5.89 -0.76 -12.73
N VAL A 154 -6.98 -0.85 -13.48
CA VAL A 154 -8.03 -1.84 -13.27
C VAL A 154 -7.46 -3.26 -13.27
N GLU A 155 -6.52 -3.57 -14.16
CA GLU A 155 -5.83 -4.87 -14.22
C GLU A 155 -5.01 -5.16 -12.96
N LYS A 156 -4.20 -4.20 -12.48
CA LYS A 156 -3.44 -4.37 -11.23
C LYS A 156 -4.35 -4.57 -10.03
N ILE A 157 -5.47 -3.86 -9.98
CA ILE A 157 -6.48 -4.05 -8.92
C ILE A 157 -7.11 -5.45 -9.03
N ALA A 158 -7.38 -5.95 -10.26
CA ALA A 158 -7.91 -7.30 -10.47
C ALA A 158 -6.91 -8.39 -10.03
N ILE A 159 -5.61 -8.20 -10.29
CA ILE A 159 -4.55 -9.09 -9.80
C ILE A 159 -4.63 -9.20 -8.27
N ASN A 160 -4.67 -8.07 -7.57
CA ASN A 160 -4.73 -8.05 -6.10
C ASN A 160 -6.07 -8.61 -5.57
N ALA A 161 -7.17 -8.42 -6.29
CA ALA A 161 -8.45 -9.02 -5.96
C ALA A 161 -8.40 -10.56 -6.04
N VAL A 162 -7.77 -11.13 -7.09
CA VAL A 162 -7.54 -12.57 -7.21
C VAL A 162 -6.67 -13.06 -6.06
N MET A 163 -5.54 -12.39 -5.79
CA MET A 163 -4.63 -12.75 -4.71
C MET A 163 -5.32 -12.81 -3.35
N ALA A 164 -6.25 -11.90 -3.09
CA ALA A 164 -7.03 -11.85 -1.85
C ALA A 164 -8.14 -12.90 -1.76
N GLY A 165 -8.47 -13.58 -2.87
CA GLY A 165 -9.57 -14.54 -2.93
C GLY A 165 -10.93 -13.93 -3.25
N CYS A 166 -10.98 -12.72 -3.81
CA CYS A 166 -12.23 -12.13 -4.28
C CYS A 166 -12.87 -12.95 -5.40
N ARG A 167 -14.20 -12.93 -5.43
CA ARG A 167 -15.00 -13.41 -6.55
C ARG A 167 -15.35 -12.24 -7.49
N PRO A 168 -15.68 -12.50 -8.77
CA PRO A 168 -15.99 -11.44 -9.73
C PRO A 168 -17.11 -10.46 -9.26
N GLU A 169 -18.13 -10.95 -8.57
CA GLU A 169 -19.22 -10.12 -8.05
C GLU A 169 -18.79 -9.10 -6.98
N GLN A 170 -17.60 -9.30 -6.37
CA GLN A 170 -17.02 -8.43 -5.35
C GLN A 170 -16.14 -7.33 -5.97
N PHE A 171 -15.68 -7.54 -7.20
CA PHE A 171 -14.73 -6.64 -7.86
C PHE A 171 -15.26 -5.20 -8.05
N PRO A 172 -16.52 -4.97 -8.41
CA PRO A 172 -17.07 -3.61 -8.49
C PRO A 172 -17.01 -2.85 -7.16
N VAL A 173 -17.14 -3.54 -6.02
CA VAL A 173 -17.04 -2.92 -4.70
C VAL A 173 -15.61 -2.47 -4.44
N LEU A 174 -14.62 -3.30 -4.78
CA LEU A 174 -13.21 -2.94 -4.64
C LEU A 174 -12.85 -1.73 -5.53
N LEU A 175 -13.32 -1.71 -6.79
CA LEU A 175 -13.09 -0.57 -7.68
C LEU A 175 -13.67 0.73 -7.10
N ALA A 176 -14.90 0.67 -6.58
CA ALA A 176 -15.54 1.81 -5.93
C ALA A 176 -14.77 2.27 -4.67
N ALA A 177 -14.23 1.33 -3.88
CA ALA A 177 -13.39 1.66 -2.73
C ALA A 177 -12.11 2.39 -3.14
N ILE A 178 -11.45 1.97 -4.23
CA ILE A 178 -10.29 2.67 -4.78
C ILE A 178 -10.68 4.05 -5.33
N ASP A 179 -11.82 4.19 -6.01
CA ASP A 179 -12.32 5.50 -6.46
C ASP A 179 -12.60 6.45 -5.27
N CYS A 180 -13.10 5.92 -4.14
CA CYS A 180 -13.26 6.70 -2.91
C CYS A 180 -11.91 7.10 -2.32
N LEU A 181 -10.96 6.16 -2.26
CA LEU A 181 -9.61 6.41 -1.74
C LEU A 181 -8.88 7.49 -2.56
N ALA A 182 -9.18 7.60 -3.85
CA ALA A 182 -8.62 8.61 -4.74
C ALA A 182 -9.11 10.04 -4.47
N LYS A 183 -10.16 10.21 -3.64
CA LYS A 183 -10.68 11.54 -3.32
C LYS A 183 -9.71 12.30 -2.42
N PRO A 184 -9.46 13.61 -2.70
CA PRO A 184 -8.55 14.42 -1.89
C PRO A 184 -8.88 14.43 -0.40
N GLU A 185 -10.17 14.35 -0.06
CA GLU A 185 -10.67 14.36 1.32
C GLU A 185 -10.20 13.15 2.13
N MET A 186 -9.90 12.04 1.44
CA MET A 186 -9.40 10.82 2.09
C MET A 186 -7.94 10.95 2.55
N ASN A 187 -7.18 11.87 1.93
CA ASN A 187 -5.77 12.09 2.26
C ASN A 187 -5.00 10.77 2.46
N HIS A 188 -5.17 9.84 1.50
CA HIS A 188 -4.72 8.45 1.64
C HIS A 188 -3.22 8.33 1.92
N ARG A 189 -2.43 9.30 1.43
CA ARG A 189 -1.00 9.33 1.69
C ARG A 189 -0.70 9.44 3.18
N ASP A 190 -1.27 10.44 3.86
CA ASP A 190 -1.01 10.65 5.28
C ASP A 190 -1.49 9.47 6.11
N MET A 191 -2.62 8.87 5.75
CA MET A 191 -3.11 7.64 6.36
C MET A 191 -2.10 6.49 6.22
N GLN A 192 -1.37 6.39 5.10
CA GLN A 192 -0.39 5.31 4.90
C GLN A 192 0.96 5.58 5.57
N VAL A 193 1.44 6.84 5.56
CA VAL A 193 2.77 7.20 6.10
C VAL A 193 2.73 7.70 7.54
N SER A 194 1.57 7.69 8.17
CA SER A 194 1.42 8.08 9.57
C SER A 194 2.08 7.06 10.52
N GLY A 195 2.73 7.54 11.57
CA GLY A 195 3.14 6.70 12.71
C GLY A 195 1.96 6.25 13.57
N HIS A 196 0.79 6.88 13.42
CA HIS A 196 -0.43 6.49 14.10
C HIS A 196 -1.04 5.21 13.52
N THR A 197 -1.84 4.54 14.34
CA THR A 197 -2.49 3.28 13.99
C THR A 197 -3.76 3.57 13.19
N GLU A 198 -3.64 3.63 11.88
CA GLU A 198 -4.74 3.93 10.96
C GLU A 198 -4.92 2.81 9.93
N ALA A 199 -6.16 2.55 9.54
CA ALA A 199 -6.51 1.60 8.49
C ALA A 199 -7.84 1.98 7.83
N PRO A 200 -7.98 1.86 6.50
CA PRO A 200 -9.25 2.11 5.83
C PRO A 200 -10.27 1.03 6.18
N ILE A 201 -11.52 1.45 6.36
CA ILE A 201 -12.69 0.58 6.49
C ILE A 201 -13.58 0.83 5.28
N ILE A 202 -13.96 -0.24 4.59
CA ILE A 202 -14.92 -0.16 3.49
C ILE A 202 -16.30 -0.39 4.08
N LEU A 203 -17.17 0.64 4.03
CA LEU A 203 -18.57 0.55 4.39
C LEU A 203 -19.42 0.57 3.12
N VAL A 204 -20.23 -0.47 2.93
CA VAL A 204 -21.01 -0.67 1.70
C VAL A 204 -22.50 -0.52 1.99
N ASN A 205 -23.15 0.30 1.18
CA ASN A 205 -24.59 0.52 1.22
C ASN A 205 -25.24 0.10 -0.11
N GLY A 206 -26.52 -0.19 -0.07
CA GLY A 206 -27.33 -0.50 -1.23
C GLY A 206 -27.30 -1.97 -1.66
N PRO A 207 -28.01 -2.30 -2.75
CA PRO A 207 -28.24 -3.68 -3.18
C PRO A 207 -26.96 -4.43 -3.57
N ILE A 208 -25.87 -3.71 -3.82
CA ILE A 208 -24.57 -4.30 -4.12
C ILE A 208 -24.02 -5.11 -2.95
N ALA A 209 -24.33 -4.76 -1.70
CA ALA A 209 -23.91 -5.50 -0.53
C ALA A 209 -24.37 -6.97 -0.59
N LYS A 210 -25.66 -7.18 -0.90
CA LYS A 210 -26.23 -8.53 -1.07
C LYS A 210 -25.64 -9.23 -2.30
N LYS A 211 -25.53 -8.53 -3.43
CA LYS A 211 -25.02 -9.09 -4.68
C LYS A 211 -23.56 -9.54 -4.54
N ALA A 212 -22.75 -8.82 -3.80
CA ALA A 212 -21.35 -9.16 -3.52
C ALA A 212 -21.22 -10.20 -2.39
N GLY A 213 -22.31 -10.57 -1.72
CA GLY A 213 -22.31 -11.53 -0.62
C GLY A 213 -21.66 -11.00 0.65
N ILE A 214 -21.70 -9.68 0.89
CA ILE A 214 -21.16 -9.05 2.09
C ILE A 214 -22.13 -9.30 3.24
N ASN A 215 -21.62 -9.89 4.33
CA ASN A 215 -22.41 -10.06 5.54
C ASN A 215 -22.57 -8.71 6.27
N PHE A 216 -23.80 -8.37 6.62
CA PHE A 216 -24.18 -7.18 7.39
C PHE A 216 -24.99 -7.54 8.67
N GLY A 217 -25.03 -8.80 9.03
CA GLY A 217 -25.71 -9.30 10.21
C GLY A 217 -24.78 -9.66 11.35
N THR A 218 -25.09 -10.71 12.07
CA THR A 218 -24.33 -11.21 13.21
C THR A 218 -22.88 -11.50 12.79
N THR A 219 -21.93 -11.08 13.64
CA THR A 219 -20.49 -11.31 13.47
C THR A 219 -19.88 -10.75 12.17
N ALA A 220 -20.48 -9.75 11.53
CA ALA A 220 -20.00 -9.18 10.26
C ALA A 220 -18.55 -8.69 10.28
N MET A 221 -17.99 -8.39 11.46
CA MET A 221 -16.60 -7.96 11.66
C MET A 221 -15.67 -9.11 12.11
N GLY A 222 -16.17 -10.32 12.20
CA GLY A 222 -15.41 -11.49 12.61
C GLY A 222 -14.95 -12.37 11.45
N PRO A 223 -14.04 -13.33 11.70
CA PRO A 223 -13.70 -14.35 10.71
C PRO A 223 -14.84 -15.36 10.56
N GLY A 224 -14.92 -15.99 9.39
CA GLY A 224 -15.87 -17.07 9.15
C GLY A 224 -16.28 -17.16 7.69
N VAL A 225 -16.82 -18.32 7.29
CA VAL A 225 -17.23 -18.57 5.90
C VAL A 225 -18.28 -17.58 5.43
N ILE A 226 -19.21 -17.16 6.32
CA ILE A 226 -20.23 -16.17 6.03
C ILE A 226 -19.66 -14.76 5.77
N ASN A 227 -18.43 -14.51 6.22
CA ASN A 227 -17.72 -13.23 6.09
C ASN A 227 -16.63 -13.30 5.01
N SER A 228 -16.65 -14.33 4.15
CA SER A 228 -15.61 -14.50 3.13
C SER A 228 -15.52 -13.29 2.19
N ALA A 229 -16.65 -12.69 1.80
CA ALA A 229 -16.68 -11.47 0.99
C ALA A 229 -16.10 -10.27 1.76
N ASN A 230 -16.50 -10.07 3.00
CA ASN A 230 -16.03 -9.00 3.87
C ASN A 230 -14.50 -9.03 3.98
N THR A 231 -13.96 -10.20 4.29
CA THR A 231 -12.51 -10.40 4.44
C THR A 231 -11.78 -10.23 3.10
N ALA A 232 -12.28 -10.86 2.02
CA ALA A 232 -11.60 -10.83 0.72
C ALA A 232 -11.54 -9.41 0.14
N ILE A 233 -12.64 -8.64 0.18
CA ILE A 233 -12.67 -7.26 -0.33
C ILE A 233 -11.72 -6.37 0.47
N GLY A 234 -11.78 -6.42 1.80
CA GLY A 234 -10.91 -5.62 2.65
C GLY A 234 -9.44 -5.96 2.46
N ARG A 235 -9.11 -7.27 2.39
CA ARG A 235 -7.76 -7.76 2.11
C ARG A 235 -7.27 -7.35 0.72
N ALA A 236 -8.14 -7.36 -0.30
CA ALA A 236 -7.79 -6.92 -1.64
C ALA A 236 -7.37 -5.44 -1.67
N LEU A 237 -8.07 -4.58 -0.93
CA LEU A 237 -7.65 -3.18 -0.77
C LEU A 237 -6.26 -3.10 -0.13
N ARG A 238 -6.00 -3.86 0.95
CA ARG A 238 -4.68 -3.89 1.59
C ARG A 238 -3.59 -4.35 0.65
N LEU A 239 -3.82 -5.40 -0.14
CA LEU A 239 -2.85 -5.86 -1.14
C LEU A 239 -2.62 -4.80 -2.24
N CYS A 240 -3.64 -4.06 -2.66
CA CYS A 240 -3.44 -2.91 -3.56
C CYS A 240 -2.53 -1.85 -2.93
N LEU A 241 -2.74 -1.51 -1.66
CA LEU A 241 -1.89 -0.55 -0.94
C LEU A 241 -0.44 -1.03 -0.84
N ILE A 242 -0.22 -2.33 -0.60
CA ILE A 242 1.13 -2.94 -0.56
C ILE A 242 1.75 -2.96 -1.95
N ASN A 243 1.09 -3.58 -2.93
CA ASN A 243 1.71 -3.95 -4.21
C ASN A 243 1.76 -2.80 -5.21
N ILE A 244 0.82 -1.85 -5.13
CA ILE A 244 0.74 -0.69 -5.99
C ILE A 244 1.26 0.55 -5.25
N GLY A 245 0.85 0.74 -3.99
CA GLY A 245 1.20 1.89 -3.17
C GLY A 245 2.50 1.77 -2.39
N TYR A 246 3.13 0.60 -2.37
CA TYR A 246 4.36 0.32 -1.60
C TYR A 246 4.19 0.52 -0.08
N CYS A 247 2.99 0.26 0.44
CA CYS A 247 2.68 0.36 1.88
C CYS A 247 3.09 -0.90 2.66
N ASN A 248 4.33 -1.34 2.49
CA ASN A 248 4.87 -2.48 3.24
C ASN A 248 5.17 -2.09 4.68
N ALA A 249 4.90 -3.01 5.60
CA ALA A 249 5.16 -2.80 7.02
C ALA A 249 6.63 -2.46 7.27
N GLY A 250 6.88 -1.36 7.98
CA GLY A 250 8.23 -0.87 8.28
C GLY A 250 8.97 -0.24 7.10
N ALA A 251 8.35 -0.12 5.92
CA ALA A 251 8.90 0.57 4.76
C ALA A 251 8.02 1.76 4.35
N GLY A 252 6.97 1.54 3.57
CA GLY A 252 5.99 2.58 3.22
C GLY A 252 4.89 2.80 4.28
N ASP A 253 4.80 1.89 5.26
CA ASP A 253 3.87 1.94 6.39
C ASP A 253 4.68 1.92 7.71
N PRO A 254 5.05 3.09 8.25
CA PRO A 254 5.89 3.21 9.44
C PRO A 254 5.10 3.11 10.75
N ASN A 255 3.91 2.58 10.72
CA ASN A 255 3.01 2.48 11.87
C ASN A 255 3.66 1.75 13.06
N PHE A 256 3.58 2.32 14.28
CA PHE A 256 4.32 1.80 15.42
C PHE A 256 3.84 0.43 15.92
N VAL A 257 2.54 0.19 15.89
CA VAL A 257 1.95 -1.05 16.44
C VAL A 257 1.17 -1.81 15.37
N GLY A 258 0.57 -1.10 14.42
CA GLY A 258 -0.40 -1.66 13.50
C GLY A 258 -1.81 -1.73 14.11
N LEU A 259 -2.75 -2.21 13.34
CA LEU A 259 -4.14 -2.37 13.72
C LEU A 259 -4.69 -3.63 13.05
N PRO A 260 -5.47 -4.47 13.76
CA PRO A 260 -6.07 -5.68 13.15
C PRO A 260 -6.87 -5.39 11.87
N THR A 261 -7.52 -4.22 11.76
CA THR A 261 -8.22 -3.76 10.54
C THR A 261 -7.32 -3.63 9.32
N LYS A 262 -5.98 -3.56 9.49
CA LYS A 262 -5.02 -3.60 8.37
C LYS A 262 -4.96 -4.93 7.65
N PHE A 263 -5.41 -6.02 8.26
CA PHE A 263 -5.59 -7.30 7.54
C PHE A 263 -6.73 -7.25 6.53
N GLY A 264 -7.57 -6.22 6.61
CA GLY A 264 -8.65 -5.92 5.69
C GLY A 264 -10.00 -5.90 6.39
N MET A 265 -10.75 -4.85 6.13
CA MET A 265 -12.07 -4.68 6.70
C MET A 265 -13.05 -4.11 5.67
N CYS A 266 -14.08 -4.92 5.37
CA CYS A 266 -15.24 -4.49 4.60
C CYS A 266 -16.48 -4.94 5.34
N ILE A 267 -17.43 -4.03 5.54
CA ILE A 267 -18.72 -4.29 6.17
C ILE A 267 -19.82 -3.66 5.33
N ALA A 268 -21.06 -4.09 5.53
CA ALA A 268 -22.20 -3.41 4.95
C ALA A 268 -23.17 -2.98 6.02
N GLU A 269 -23.95 -1.94 5.70
CA GLU A 269 -25.03 -1.47 6.54
C GLU A 269 -26.24 -2.40 6.40
N ASN A 270 -26.92 -2.69 7.52
CA ASN A 270 -28.17 -3.44 7.51
C ASN A 270 -29.35 -2.49 7.26
N GLU A 271 -29.49 -2.05 6.01
CA GLU A 271 -30.51 -1.09 5.60
C GLU A 271 -31.97 -1.59 5.80
N GLU A 272 -32.16 -2.92 5.85
CA GLU A 272 -33.50 -3.52 6.01
C GLU A 272 -34.13 -3.26 7.39
N VAL A 273 -33.28 -3.02 8.38
CA VAL A 273 -33.71 -2.72 9.76
C VAL A 273 -33.31 -1.31 10.19
N SER A 274 -32.79 -0.51 9.26
CA SER A 274 -32.47 0.89 9.51
C SER A 274 -33.74 1.68 9.75
N PRO A 275 -33.79 2.56 10.76
CA PRO A 275 -34.94 3.43 11.00
C PRO A 275 -35.02 4.63 10.06
N TRP A 276 -34.03 4.80 9.18
CA TRP A 276 -33.90 5.94 8.26
C TRP A 276 -34.43 5.62 6.86
#